data_96ccd76a8cb6e21768dc759f76f72706
#
_entry.id   96ccd76a8cb6e21768dc759f76f72706
#
_cell.length_a   1.000
_cell.length_b   1.000
_cell.length_c   1.000
_cell.angle_alpha   90.00
_cell.angle_beta   90.00
_cell.angle_gamma   90.00
#
_symmetry.space_group_name_H-M   'P 1'
#
loop_
_entity.id
_entity.type
_entity.pdbx_description
1 polymer ?
#
loop_
_entity_poly.entity_id
_entity_poly.type
_entity_poly.pdbx_seq_one_letter_code
_entity_poly.pdbx_strand_id
1 'polypeptide(L)'
;MLGKIAGIYYNDTAAAPGFCVSVYVSGCDLHCKGCHNPQAQSFDYGEELTEELIQKIILALNANGVMRKLCILGGEPLHPMNAPMTEYLIKRCKEVFHNLEIYIWSGYDYEILKNRKECNYILNTATCLIDGLFIEELRDTTLPMRGSSNQNIIMLKENE
;
A
#
# COMPACT_ATOMS: atom_id res chain seq x y z
N MET A 1 -9.35 9.37 -15.04
CA MET A 1 -9.43 8.31 -14.02
C MET A 1 -8.06 8.03 -13.44
N LEU A 2 -7.93 8.06 -12.12
CA LEU A 2 -6.65 7.78 -11.45
C LEU A 2 -6.31 6.29 -11.45
N GLY A 3 -7.27 5.45 -11.22
CA GLY A 3 -7.12 4.01 -11.13
C GLY A 3 -8.23 3.39 -10.30
N LYS A 4 -8.14 2.11 -10.04
CA LYS A 4 -9.18 1.39 -9.31
C LYS A 4 -8.68 0.79 -8.00
N ILE A 5 -9.60 0.72 -7.06
CA ILE A 5 -9.39 0.20 -5.71
C ILE A 5 -10.19 -1.10 -5.58
N ALA A 6 -9.49 -2.16 -5.19
CA ALA A 6 -10.11 -3.47 -4.99
C ALA A 6 -10.94 -3.52 -3.69
N GLY A 7 -10.51 -2.79 -2.67
CA GLY A 7 -11.23 -2.72 -1.41
C GLY A 7 -10.53 -1.82 -0.40
N ILE A 8 -11.26 -1.47 0.65
CA ILE A 8 -10.72 -0.66 1.75
C ILE A 8 -11.21 -1.23 3.06
N TYR A 9 -10.30 -1.39 4.01
CA TYR A 9 -10.63 -1.67 5.40
C TYR A 9 -10.33 -0.42 6.23
N TYR A 10 -11.36 0.23 6.72
CA TYR A 10 -11.24 1.50 7.43
C TYR A 10 -10.75 1.36 8.88
N ASN A 11 -10.88 0.17 9.45
CA ASN A 11 -10.46 -0.14 10.83
C ASN A 11 -9.71 -1.47 10.84
N ASP A 12 -8.54 -1.50 10.24
CA ASP A 12 -7.71 -2.68 10.12
C ASP A 12 -6.67 -2.70 11.25
N THR A 13 -6.47 -3.86 11.87
CA THR A 13 -5.44 -4.08 12.89
C THR A 13 -4.44 -5.14 12.46
N ALA A 14 -4.58 -5.69 11.25
CA ALA A 14 -3.78 -6.81 10.78
C ALA A 14 -2.61 -6.42 9.88
N ALA A 15 -2.75 -5.34 9.11
CA ALA A 15 -1.74 -4.98 8.09
C ALA A 15 -0.43 -4.51 8.70
N ALA A 16 -0.49 -3.63 9.70
CA ALA A 16 0.69 -3.07 10.37
C ALA A 16 0.37 -2.87 11.85
N PRO A 17 1.38 -2.60 12.71
CA PRO A 17 1.12 -2.37 14.13
C PRO A 17 0.14 -1.21 14.37
N GLY A 18 -0.79 -1.41 15.29
CA GLY A 18 -1.81 -0.43 15.64
C GLY A 18 -2.99 -0.43 14.68
N PHE A 19 -3.69 0.70 14.62
CA PHE A 19 -4.87 0.84 13.76
C PHE A 19 -4.46 1.39 12.39
N CYS A 20 -5.08 0.84 11.35
CA CYS A 20 -4.78 1.16 9.97
C CYS A 20 -6.04 1.42 9.15
N VAL A 21 -5.93 2.30 8.17
CA VAL A 21 -6.82 2.33 7.02
C VAL A 21 -6.05 1.66 5.89
N SER A 22 -6.53 0.51 5.44
CA SER A 22 -5.83 -0.33 4.46
C SER A 22 -6.54 -0.26 3.12
N VAL A 23 -5.83 0.27 2.12
CA VAL A 23 -6.33 0.47 0.76
C VAL A 23 -5.70 -0.57 -0.15
N TYR A 24 -6.53 -1.43 -0.72
CA TYR A 24 -6.11 -2.47 -1.65
C TYR A 24 -6.31 -1.98 -3.08
N VAL A 25 -5.22 -1.72 -3.79
CA VAL A 25 -5.29 -1.25 -5.18
C VAL A 25 -5.54 -2.41 -6.13
N SER A 26 -6.14 -2.12 -7.29
CA SER A 26 -6.34 -3.09 -8.36
C SER A 26 -5.26 -2.96 -9.42
N GLY A 27 -4.83 -4.10 -9.93
CA GLY A 27 -3.85 -4.18 -11.01
C GLY A 27 -2.50 -4.68 -10.54
N CYS A 28 -2.11 -5.82 -11.10
CA CYS A 28 -0.82 -6.43 -10.85
C CYS A 28 -0.52 -7.43 -11.96
N ASP A 29 0.66 -7.39 -12.52
CA ASP A 29 1.09 -8.32 -13.56
C ASP A 29 2.19 -9.29 -13.09
N LEU A 30 2.43 -9.36 -11.79
CA LEU A 30 3.43 -10.26 -11.21
C LEU A 30 2.96 -11.71 -11.14
N HIS A 31 1.65 -11.93 -11.03
CA HIS A 31 1.01 -13.27 -11.04
C HIS A 31 1.66 -14.28 -10.08
N CYS A 32 1.85 -13.88 -8.83
CA CYS A 32 2.45 -14.76 -7.83
C CYS A 32 1.59 -16.01 -7.61
N LYS A 33 2.24 -17.17 -7.60
CA LYS A 33 1.57 -18.42 -7.23
C LYS A 33 1.10 -18.32 -5.78
N GLY A 34 -0.18 -18.65 -5.55
CA GLY A 34 -0.78 -18.56 -4.22
C GLY A 34 -1.11 -17.14 -3.78
N CYS A 35 -1.24 -16.20 -4.73
CA CYS A 35 -1.60 -14.82 -4.44
C CYS A 35 -2.84 -14.73 -3.53
N HIS A 36 -2.77 -13.91 -2.48
CA HIS A 36 -3.86 -13.75 -1.51
C HIS A 36 -5.07 -13.02 -2.09
N ASN A 37 -4.89 -12.26 -3.16
CA ASN A 37 -5.94 -11.41 -3.72
C ASN A 37 -5.94 -11.51 -5.25
N PRO A 38 -6.23 -12.70 -5.81
CA PRO A 38 -6.11 -12.92 -7.26
C PRO A 38 -7.03 -12.04 -8.09
N GLN A 39 -8.21 -11.67 -7.58
CA GLN A 39 -9.12 -10.78 -8.31
C GLN A 39 -8.56 -9.38 -8.47
N ALA A 40 -7.70 -8.92 -7.56
CA ALA A 40 -7.07 -7.61 -7.63
C ALA A 40 -5.92 -7.55 -8.65
N GLN A 41 -5.62 -8.65 -9.35
CA GLN A 41 -4.64 -8.64 -10.44
C GLN A 41 -5.17 -7.86 -11.66
N SER A 42 -6.49 -7.82 -11.85
CA SER A 42 -7.09 -7.06 -12.94
C SER A 42 -7.10 -5.57 -12.63
N PHE A 43 -6.60 -4.75 -13.56
CA PHE A 43 -6.66 -3.29 -13.45
C PHE A 43 -8.09 -2.75 -13.52
N ASP A 44 -9.02 -3.53 -14.00
CA ASP A 44 -10.44 -3.14 -14.12
C ASP A 44 -11.29 -3.56 -12.92
N TYR A 45 -10.73 -4.28 -11.98
CA TYR A 45 -11.45 -4.79 -10.82
C TYR A 45 -11.71 -3.67 -9.80
N GLY A 46 -12.89 -3.72 -9.16
CA GLY A 46 -13.24 -2.84 -8.06
C GLY A 46 -13.81 -1.50 -8.50
N GLU A 47 -13.68 -0.51 -7.65
CA GLU A 47 -14.24 0.83 -7.90
C GLU A 47 -13.16 1.87 -8.17
N GLU A 48 -13.54 2.89 -8.94
CA GLU A 48 -12.64 4.00 -9.23
C GLU A 48 -12.28 4.79 -7.97
N LEU A 49 -11.01 5.19 -7.85
CA LEU A 49 -10.60 6.12 -6.80
C LEU A 49 -11.07 7.53 -7.16
N THR A 50 -12.18 7.93 -6.56
CA THR A 50 -12.79 9.26 -6.74
C THR A 50 -12.40 10.20 -5.61
N GLU A 51 -12.64 11.49 -5.78
CA GLU A 51 -12.47 12.46 -4.71
C GLU A 51 -13.34 12.14 -3.49
N GLU A 52 -14.54 11.64 -3.70
CA GLU A 52 -15.42 11.22 -2.61
C GLU A 52 -14.82 10.09 -1.80
N LEU A 53 -14.21 9.11 -2.48
CA LEU A 53 -13.57 7.98 -1.82
C LEU A 53 -12.33 8.44 -1.05
N ILE A 54 -11.55 9.33 -1.62
CA ILE A 54 -10.38 9.93 -0.93
C ILE A 54 -10.82 10.66 0.34
N GLN A 55 -11.92 11.41 0.29
CA GLN A 55 -12.45 12.09 1.48
C GLN A 55 -12.87 11.09 2.57
N LYS A 56 -13.46 9.97 2.19
CA LYS A 56 -13.81 8.91 3.16
C LYS A 56 -12.55 8.33 3.82
N ILE A 57 -11.50 8.12 3.04
CA ILE A 57 -10.21 7.64 3.57
C ILE A 57 -9.63 8.66 4.55
N ILE A 58 -9.62 9.94 4.19
CA ILE A 58 -9.09 11.01 5.05
C ILE A 58 -9.87 11.09 6.37
N LEU A 59 -11.19 11.04 6.30
CA LEU A 59 -12.02 11.06 7.51
C LEU A 59 -11.78 9.84 8.39
N ALA A 60 -11.58 8.68 7.78
CA ALA A 60 -11.32 7.45 8.53
C ALA A 60 -9.97 7.47 9.24
N LEU A 61 -8.96 8.14 8.67
CA LEU A 61 -7.61 8.16 9.23
C LEU A 61 -7.54 8.73 10.65
N ASN A 62 -8.45 9.63 11.01
CA ASN A 62 -8.49 10.19 12.37
C ASN A 62 -9.88 10.09 13.00
N ALA A 63 -10.65 9.07 12.63
CA ALA A 63 -11.99 8.88 13.17
C ALA A 63 -11.93 8.67 14.69
N ASN A 64 -12.84 9.31 15.41
CA ASN A 64 -12.93 9.28 16.88
C ASN A 64 -11.63 9.73 17.56
N GLY A 65 -10.83 10.57 16.90
CA GLY A 65 -9.58 11.07 17.46
C GLY A 65 -8.45 10.05 17.51
N VAL A 66 -8.62 8.88 16.89
CA VAL A 66 -7.60 7.84 16.85
C VAL A 66 -6.89 7.90 15.51
N MET A 67 -5.64 8.36 15.53
CA MET A 67 -4.82 8.42 14.31
C MET A 67 -4.42 7.03 13.85
N ARG A 68 -4.69 6.74 12.57
CA ARG A 68 -4.38 5.46 11.95
C ARG A 68 -3.24 5.61 10.96
N LYS A 69 -2.57 4.51 10.68
CA LYS A 69 -1.59 4.44 9.58
C LYS A 69 -2.33 4.24 8.26
N LEU A 70 -1.80 4.80 7.19
CA LEU A 70 -2.29 4.51 5.85
C LEU A 70 -1.47 3.33 5.30
N CYS A 71 -2.13 2.23 5.01
CA CYS A 71 -1.51 1.05 4.41
C CYS A 71 -2.00 0.92 2.97
N ILE A 72 -1.09 0.78 2.03
CA ILE A 72 -1.41 0.65 0.61
C ILE A 72 -0.83 -0.67 0.10
N LEU A 73 -1.71 -1.55 -0.30
CA LEU A 73 -1.37 -2.93 -0.69
C LEU A 73 -2.39 -3.41 -1.75
N GLY A 74 -2.52 -4.71 -1.93
CA GLY A 74 -3.54 -5.30 -2.81
C GLY A 74 -2.94 -5.93 -4.02
N GLY A 75 -3.24 -5.42 -5.24
CA GLY A 75 -2.50 -5.67 -6.45
C GLY A 75 -1.07 -5.14 -6.30
N GLU A 76 -0.64 -4.29 -7.20
CA GLU A 76 0.70 -3.72 -7.10
C GLU A 76 0.64 -2.17 -7.06
N PRO A 77 0.75 -1.56 -5.87
CA PRO A 77 0.67 -0.10 -5.75
C PRO A 77 1.74 0.67 -6.52
N LEU A 78 2.89 0.05 -6.76
CA LEU A 78 4.03 0.68 -7.40
C LEU A 78 4.23 0.23 -8.86
N HIS A 79 3.26 -0.50 -9.42
CA HIS A 79 3.22 -0.74 -10.85
C HIS A 79 3.18 0.61 -11.58
N PRO A 80 3.88 0.78 -12.74
CA PRO A 80 3.88 2.06 -13.45
C PRO A 80 2.50 2.65 -13.73
N MET A 81 1.50 1.81 -13.95
CA MET A 81 0.12 2.27 -14.14
C MET A 81 -0.55 2.74 -12.84
N ASN A 82 -0.13 2.22 -11.69
CA ASN A 82 -0.73 2.54 -10.39
C ASN A 82 0.03 3.59 -9.60
N ALA A 83 1.32 3.76 -9.87
CA ALA A 83 2.15 4.69 -9.11
C ALA A 83 1.60 6.12 -9.08
N PRO A 84 1.08 6.69 -10.19
CA PRO A 84 0.47 8.01 -10.14
C PRO A 84 -0.72 8.11 -9.21
N MET A 85 -1.57 7.09 -9.17
CA MET A 85 -2.71 7.02 -8.25
C MET A 85 -2.24 6.94 -6.81
N THR A 86 -1.27 6.08 -6.53
CA THR A 86 -0.71 5.90 -5.19
C THR A 86 -0.08 7.21 -4.71
N GLU A 87 0.69 7.89 -5.55
CA GLU A 87 1.27 9.18 -5.24
C GLU A 87 0.20 10.23 -4.92
N TYR A 88 -0.84 10.30 -5.73
CA TYR A 88 -1.93 11.25 -5.55
C TYR A 88 -2.65 11.02 -4.21
N LEU A 89 -2.96 9.77 -3.90
CA LEU A 89 -3.59 9.42 -2.62
C LEU A 89 -2.72 9.85 -1.43
N ILE A 90 -1.43 9.56 -1.50
CA ILE A 90 -0.49 9.93 -0.44
C ILE A 90 -0.44 11.45 -0.27
N LYS A 91 -0.32 12.19 -1.37
CA LYS A 91 -0.28 13.67 -1.35
C LYS A 91 -1.51 14.24 -0.66
N ARG A 92 -2.70 13.76 -1.04
CA ARG A 92 -3.97 14.22 -0.48
C ARG A 92 -4.05 13.96 1.02
N CYS A 93 -3.65 12.78 1.46
CA CYS A 93 -3.67 12.44 2.88
C CYS A 93 -2.63 13.23 3.69
N LYS A 94 -1.44 13.44 3.13
CA LYS A 94 -0.37 14.19 3.79
C LYS A 94 -0.67 15.69 3.87
N GLU A 95 -1.47 16.25 2.97
CA GLU A 95 -1.92 17.64 3.08
C GLU A 95 -2.72 17.88 4.36
N VAL A 96 -3.47 16.87 4.80
CA VAL A 96 -4.29 16.96 6.02
C VAL A 96 -3.51 16.51 7.25
N PHE A 97 -2.74 15.45 7.13
CA PHE A 97 -2.00 14.84 8.24
C PHE A 97 -0.51 14.78 7.91
N HIS A 98 0.23 15.84 8.23
CA HIS A 98 1.66 15.98 7.86
C HIS A 98 2.55 14.88 8.42
N ASN A 99 2.19 14.33 9.59
CA ASN A 99 2.97 13.29 10.25
C ASN A 99 2.41 11.89 10.02
N LEU A 100 1.53 11.72 9.05
CA LEU A 100 0.90 10.45 8.72
C LEU A 100 1.96 9.39 8.40
N GLU A 101 1.88 8.25 9.08
CA GLU A 101 2.70 7.08 8.77
C GLU A 101 2.06 6.30 7.62
N ILE A 102 2.88 5.97 6.62
CA ILE A 102 2.43 5.30 5.40
C ILE A 102 3.25 4.04 5.19
N TYR A 103 2.56 2.91 5.10
CA TYR A 103 3.16 1.60 4.86
C TYR A 103 2.71 1.09 3.50
N ILE A 104 3.66 0.65 2.67
CA ILE A 104 3.39 0.21 1.30
C ILE A 104 3.96 -1.19 1.08
N TRP A 105 3.18 -2.04 0.44
CA TRP A 105 3.61 -3.38 0.03
C TRP A 105 3.81 -3.42 -1.47
N SER A 106 4.95 -3.95 -1.90
CA SER A 106 5.27 -4.13 -3.31
C SER A 106 5.90 -5.50 -3.55
N GLY A 107 5.55 -6.11 -4.67
CA GLY A 107 6.23 -7.33 -5.13
C GLY A 107 7.56 -7.03 -5.80
N TYR A 108 7.86 -5.78 -6.10
CA TYR A 108 9.16 -5.38 -6.65
C TYR A 108 10.17 -5.16 -5.53
N ASP A 109 11.45 -5.44 -5.83
CA ASP A 109 12.53 -5.16 -4.89
C ASP A 109 12.83 -3.67 -4.78
N TYR A 110 13.19 -3.22 -3.59
CA TYR A 110 13.54 -1.82 -3.34
C TYR A 110 14.65 -1.32 -4.27
N GLU A 111 15.64 -2.17 -4.56
CA GLU A 111 16.75 -1.82 -5.46
C GLU A 111 16.27 -1.46 -6.87
N ILE A 112 15.16 -2.06 -7.32
CA ILE A 112 14.53 -1.74 -8.59
C ILE A 112 13.71 -0.46 -8.46
N LEU A 113 12.90 -0.37 -7.40
CA LEU A 113 11.97 0.75 -7.20
C LEU A 113 12.66 2.09 -7.05
N LYS A 114 13.80 2.13 -6.36
CA LYS A 114 14.53 3.39 -6.12
C LYS A 114 15.06 4.03 -7.39
N ASN A 115 15.16 3.27 -8.49
CA ASN A 115 15.62 3.75 -9.79
C ASN A 115 14.46 4.15 -10.73
N ARG A 116 13.21 4.04 -10.26
CA ARG A 116 12.02 4.40 -11.04
C ARG A 116 11.53 5.78 -10.64
N LYS A 117 11.44 6.69 -11.61
CA LYS A 117 11.04 8.08 -11.36
C LYS A 117 9.64 8.19 -10.75
N GLU A 118 8.70 7.37 -11.23
CA GLU A 118 7.32 7.38 -10.75
C GLU A 118 7.18 6.96 -9.30
N CYS A 119 8.22 6.35 -8.73
CA CYS A 119 8.24 5.93 -7.33
C CYS A 119 8.97 6.91 -6.42
N ASN A 120 9.66 7.92 -6.96
CA ASN A 120 10.52 8.80 -6.15
C ASN A 120 9.79 9.49 -5.01
N TYR A 121 8.67 10.15 -5.29
CA TYR A 121 7.91 10.83 -4.24
C TYR A 121 7.40 9.84 -3.21
N ILE A 122 6.90 8.71 -3.67
CA ILE A 122 6.32 7.67 -2.81
C ILE A 122 7.37 7.15 -1.82
N LEU A 123 8.54 6.77 -2.33
CA LEU A 123 9.61 6.22 -1.50
C LEU A 123 10.21 7.27 -0.56
N ASN A 124 10.24 8.54 -0.98
CA ASN A 124 10.73 9.63 -0.12
C ASN A 124 9.73 10.04 0.95
N THR A 125 8.48 9.68 0.80
CA THR A 125 7.40 10.09 1.71
C THR A 125 6.93 8.96 2.63
N ALA A 126 6.91 7.73 2.14
CA ALA A 126 6.46 6.57 2.91
C ALA A 126 7.36 6.31 4.12
N THR A 127 6.77 5.77 5.18
CA THR A 127 7.47 5.40 6.40
C THR A 127 8.16 4.05 6.24
N CYS A 128 7.49 3.11 5.62
CA CYS A 128 7.94 1.73 5.53
C CYS A 128 7.53 1.11 4.20
N LEU A 129 8.43 0.35 3.62
CA LEU A 129 8.19 -0.46 2.43
C LEU A 129 8.38 -1.92 2.78
N ILE A 130 7.39 -2.75 2.45
CA ILE A 130 7.54 -4.20 2.51
C ILE A 130 7.73 -4.63 1.06
N ASP A 131 8.94 -5.10 0.74
CA ASP A 131 9.32 -5.39 -0.63
C ASP A 131 9.50 -6.89 -0.90
N GLY A 132 9.50 -7.23 -2.16
CA GLY A 132 9.83 -8.57 -2.63
C GLY A 132 8.61 -9.38 -3.03
N LEU A 133 8.83 -10.25 -4.01
CA LEU A 133 7.80 -11.09 -4.57
C LEU A 133 7.30 -12.10 -3.52
N PHE A 134 5.98 -12.30 -3.43
CA PHE A 134 5.45 -13.38 -2.61
C PHE A 134 5.84 -14.72 -3.21
N ILE A 135 6.50 -15.56 -2.41
CA ILE A 135 6.91 -16.90 -2.81
C ILE A 135 6.18 -17.91 -1.93
N GLU A 136 5.27 -18.69 -2.54
CA GLU A 136 4.40 -19.61 -1.81
C GLU A 136 5.18 -20.63 -0.98
N GLU A 137 6.29 -21.13 -1.50
CA GLU A 137 7.15 -22.10 -0.81
C GLU A 137 7.81 -21.55 0.45
N LEU A 138 7.88 -20.22 0.56
CA LEU A 138 8.43 -19.51 1.72
C LEU A 138 7.34 -18.84 2.58
N ARG A 139 6.08 -19.18 2.31
CA ARG A 139 4.94 -18.66 3.05
C ARG A 139 5.08 -18.95 4.53
N ASP A 140 4.89 -17.93 5.36
CA ASP A 140 4.92 -18.05 6.81
C ASP A 140 3.96 -17.04 7.43
N THR A 141 2.84 -17.56 7.93
CA THR A 141 1.78 -16.73 8.50
C THR A 141 2.13 -16.16 9.89
N THR A 142 3.26 -16.58 10.46
CA THR A 142 3.73 -16.06 11.76
C THR A 142 4.55 -14.78 11.61
N LEU A 143 4.98 -14.43 10.39
CA LEU A 143 5.81 -13.24 10.14
C LEU A 143 4.96 -11.97 10.22
N PRO A 144 5.47 -10.92 10.91
CA PRO A 144 4.78 -9.64 10.90
C PRO A 144 4.86 -8.98 9.52
N MET A 145 3.72 -8.46 9.03
CA MET A 145 3.61 -7.64 7.82
C MET A 145 4.08 -8.29 6.51
N ARG A 146 4.46 -9.57 6.51
CA ARG A 146 4.98 -10.27 5.33
C ARG A 146 4.21 -11.55 5.09
N GLY A 147 4.08 -11.93 3.82
CA GLY A 147 3.46 -13.21 3.45
C GLY A 147 4.46 -14.35 3.33
N SER A 148 5.71 -14.04 3.00
CA SER A 148 6.78 -15.04 2.82
C SER A 148 8.10 -14.52 3.38
N SER A 149 8.99 -15.45 3.76
CA SER A 149 10.22 -15.12 4.49
C SER A 149 11.27 -14.37 3.67
N ASN A 150 11.16 -14.39 2.35
CA ASN A 150 12.06 -13.65 1.46
C ASN A 150 11.75 -12.15 1.39
N GLN A 151 10.57 -11.73 1.83
CA GLN A 151 10.17 -10.32 1.81
C GLN A 151 10.84 -9.56 2.94
N ASN A 152 11.12 -8.28 2.72
CA ASN A 152 11.84 -7.44 3.67
C ASN A 152 10.95 -6.31 4.18
N ILE A 153 11.14 -5.95 5.45
CA ILE A 153 10.53 -4.77 6.05
C ILE A 153 11.60 -3.69 6.04
N ILE A 154 11.41 -2.64 5.23
CA ILE A 154 12.39 -1.57 5.04
C ILE A 154 11.84 -0.29 5.62
N MET A 155 12.44 0.20 6.70
CA MET A 155 12.11 1.50 7.25
C MET A 155 12.77 2.57 6.39
N LEU A 156 11.94 3.34 5.69
CA LEU A 156 12.40 4.39 4.78
C LEU A 156 12.70 5.70 5.51
N LYS A 157 12.08 5.88 6.68
CA LYS A 157 12.31 7.03 7.55
C LYS A 157 12.76 6.55 8.91
N GLU A 158 13.79 7.21 9.44
CA GLU A 158 14.23 6.96 10.81
C GLU A 158 13.18 7.53 11.77
N ASN A 159 12.97 6.83 12.89
CA ASN A 159 12.16 7.33 13.99
C ASN A 159 12.96 8.44 14.69
N GLU A 160 12.42 9.64 14.63
CA GLU A 160 12.96 10.74 15.42
C GLU A 160 12.42 10.69 16.85
#